data_0b7889a65c16e2f6ee4a88553f4aaeed
#
_entry.id   0b7889a65c16e2f6ee4a88553f4aaeed
#
_cell.length_a   1.000
_cell.length_b   1.000
_cell.length_c   1.000
_cell.angle_alpha   90.00
_cell.angle_beta   90.00
_cell.angle_gamma   90.00
#
_symmetry.space_group_name_H-M   'P 1'
#
loop_
_entity.id
_entity.type
_entity.pdbx_description
1 polymer ?
#
loop_
_entity_poly.entity_id
_entity_poly.type
_entity_poly.pdbx_seq_one_letter_code
_entity_poly.pdbx_strand_id
1 'polypeptide(L)'
;VHRAFDEAVRVTRLGGVIIVAFLSVHSILLNNYLKGNLELGLNENFTSDYKVRHFEKQMFTGYRIVEFEQLFEQKNIQHITTVATDSVLELAEERNDFIMSDEEFELFVKYHLSTCETRELLGSSSHLLYICRKIG
;
A
#
# COMPACT_ATOMS: atom_id res chain seq x y z
N VAL A 1 -6.28 9.00 10.01
CA VAL A 1 -5.59 9.31 8.74
C VAL A 1 -5.80 10.78 8.38
N HIS A 2 -7.02 11.29 8.22
CA HIS A 2 -7.31 12.66 7.76
C HIS A 2 -6.58 13.75 8.56
N ARG A 3 -6.70 13.73 9.89
CA ARG A 3 -6.07 14.76 10.75
C ARG A 3 -4.54 14.79 10.61
N ALA A 4 -3.89 13.62 10.55
CA ALA A 4 -2.44 13.54 10.37
C ALA A 4 -2.03 14.07 9.00
N PHE A 5 -2.81 13.77 7.95
CA PHE A 5 -2.55 14.27 6.62
C PHE A 5 -2.77 15.79 6.53
N ASP A 6 -3.82 16.33 7.16
CA ASP A 6 -4.07 17.78 7.21
C ASP A 6 -2.91 18.52 7.87
N GLU A 7 -2.33 17.96 8.94
CA GLU A 7 -1.14 18.52 9.56
C GLU A 7 0.10 18.42 8.66
N ALA A 8 0.28 17.31 7.94
CA ALA A 8 1.36 17.19 6.96
C ALA A 8 1.24 18.25 5.86
N VAL A 9 0.03 18.47 5.33
CA VAL A 9 -0.23 19.54 4.34
C VAL A 9 0.03 20.91 4.94
N ARG A 10 -0.42 21.16 6.17
CA ARG A 10 -0.26 22.45 6.84
C ARG A 10 1.22 22.84 7.00
N VAL A 11 2.07 21.91 7.46
CA VAL A 11 3.49 22.18 7.72
C VAL A 11 4.37 22.13 6.48
N THR A 12 3.90 21.54 5.41
CA THR A 12 4.65 21.47 4.15
C THR A 12 4.59 22.82 3.44
N ARG A 13 5.73 23.30 2.94
CA ARG A 13 5.78 24.51 2.12
C ARG A 13 5.05 24.33 0.78
N LEU A 14 4.58 25.41 0.19
CA LEU A 14 4.00 25.38 -1.16
C LEU A 14 5.00 24.76 -2.16
N GLY A 15 4.50 23.85 -3.01
CA GLY A 15 5.32 23.06 -3.94
C GLY A 15 6.08 21.91 -3.29
N GLY A 16 6.05 21.77 -1.96
CA GLY A 16 6.69 20.67 -1.24
C GLY A 16 5.99 19.34 -1.50
N VAL A 17 6.76 18.25 -1.42
CA VAL A 17 6.28 16.86 -1.61
C VAL A 17 5.91 16.27 -0.26
N ILE A 18 4.81 15.54 -0.24
CA ILE A 18 4.32 14.75 0.90
C ILE A 18 4.27 13.29 0.45
N ILE A 19 4.82 12.41 1.27
CA ILE A 19 4.82 10.96 1.03
C ILE A 19 4.08 10.32 2.20
N VAL A 20 3.06 9.51 1.89
CA VAL A 20 2.26 8.80 2.89
C VAL A 20 2.34 7.30 2.61
N ALA A 21 2.86 6.54 3.58
CA ALA A 21 2.85 5.08 3.52
C ALA A 21 1.48 4.53 3.93
N PHE A 22 1.01 3.51 3.23
CA PHE A 22 -0.21 2.79 3.58
C PHE A 22 -0.12 1.31 3.19
N LEU A 23 -1.05 0.51 3.71
CA LEU A 23 -1.11 -0.93 3.48
C LEU A 23 -2.23 -1.29 2.50
N SER A 24 -1.93 -2.21 1.58
CA SER A 24 -2.93 -2.82 0.72
C SER A 24 -3.72 -3.89 1.47
N VAL A 25 -5.05 -3.76 1.51
CA VAL A 25 -5.91 -4.77 2.13
C VAL A 25 -5.84 -6.11 1.40
N HIS A 26 -5.64 -6.10 0.09
CA HIS A 26 -5.56 -7.32 -0.71
C HIS A 26 -4.27 -8.10 -0.43
N SER A 27 -3.15 -7.41 -0.22
CA SER A 27 -1.89 -8.07 0.16
C SER A 27 -1.95 -8.63 1.58
N ILE A 28 -2.61 -7.94 2.52
CA ILE A 28 -2.90 -8.48 3.85
C ILE A 28 -3.67 -9.79 3.74
N LEU A 29 -4.71 -9.84 2.89
CA LEU A 29 -5.49 -11.05 2.65
C LEU A 29 -4.66 -12.17 2.01
N LEU A 30 -3.85 -11.85 0.99
CA LEU A 30 -2.97 -12.84 0.34
C LEU A 30 -1.96 -13.41 1.32
N ASN A 31 -1.39 -12.59 2.21
CA ASN A 31 -0.50 -13.05 3.27
C ASN A 31 -1.20 -14.03 4.22
N ASN A 32 -2.43 -13.70 4.65
CA ASN A 32 -3.25 -14.63 5.45
C ASN A 32 -3.54 -15.94 4.70
N TYR A 33 -3.82 -15.88 3.40
CA TYR A 33 -4.04 -17.06 2.57
C TYR A 33 -2.80 -17.98 2.52
N LEU A 34 -1.62 -17.40 2.29
CA LEU A 34 -0.35 -18.16 2.26
C LEU A 34 -0.03 -18.82 3.60
N LYS A 35 -0.47 -18.24 4.71
CA LYS A 35 -0.34 -18.78 6.07
C LYS A 35 -1.45 -19.76 6.46
N GLY A 36 -2.37 -20.11 5.55
CA GLY A 36 -3.49 -20.99 5.83
C GLY A 36 -4.62 -20.36 6.65
N ASN A 37 -4.68 -19.04 6.76
CA ASN A 37 -5.63 -18.30 7.57
C ASN A 37 -6.64 -17.49 6.72
N LEU A 38 -7.02 -18.00 5.54
CA LEU A 38 -7.87 -17.27 4.60
C LEU A 38 -9.21 -16.84 5.21
N GLU A 39 -9.90 -17.74 5.90
CA GLU A 39 -11.21 -17.46 6.51
C GLU A 39 -11.09 -16.36 7.56
N LEU A 40 -10.09 -16.43 8.44
CA LEU A 40 -9.82 -15.41 9.43
C LEU A 40 -9.50 -14.06 8.75
N GLY A 41 -8.64 -14.08 7.74
CA GLY A 41 -8.27 -12.88 6.98
C GLY A 41 -9.46 -12.21 6.30
N LEU A 42 -10.39 -12.99 5.74
CA LEU A 42 -11.63 -12.47 5.16
C LEU A 42 -12.52 -11.85 6.24
N ASN A 43 -12.76 -12.55 7.34
CA ASN A 43 -13.64 -12.10 8.40
C ASN A 43 -13.12 -10.87 9.15
N GLU A 44 -11.80 -10.72 9.27
CA GLU A 44 -11.18 -9.56 9.91
C GLU A 44 -11.12 -8.33 9.01
N ASN A 45 -10.89 -8.49 7.72
CA ASN A 45 -10.62 -7.37 6.82
C ASN A 45 -11.80 -6.96 5.93
N PHE A 46 -12.81 -7.84 5.78
CA PHE A 46 -13.93 -7.58 4.90
C PHE A 46 -15.28 -7.83 5.59
N THR A 47 -16.30 -7.13 5.12
CA THR A 47 -17.70 -7.41 5.41
C THR A 47 -18.20 -8.59 4.57
N SER A 48 -19.42 -9.09 4.83
CA SER A 48 -20.03 -10.16 4.05
C SER A 48 -20.26 -9.81 2.57
N ASP A 49 -20.32 -8.53 2.25
CA ASP A 49 -20.40 -8.00 0.88
C ASP A 49 -19.03 -7.52 0.34
N TYR A 50 -17.95 -8.00 0.97
CA TYR A 50 -16.55 -7.74 0.58
C TYR A 50 -16.13 -6.28 0.57
N LYS A 51 -16.76 -5.43 1.36
CA LYS A 51 -16.24 -4.08 1.64
C LYS A 51 -15.16 -4.15 2.72
N VAL A 52 -14.17 -3.27 2.62
CA VAL A 52 -13.09 -3.21 3.59
C VAL A 52 -13.64 -2.76 4.95
N ARG A 53 -13.24 -3.47 6.01
CA ARG A 53 -13.54 -3.09 7.40
C ARG A 53 -12.51 -2.13 7.93
N HIS A 54 -12.97 -1.10 8.63
CA HIS A 54 -12.15 -0.19 9.40
C HIS A 54 -12.66 -0.15 10.84
N PHE A 55 -11.80 -0.53 11.79
CA PHE A 55 -12.13 -0.54 13.22
C PHE A 55 -11.43 0.63 13.91
N GLU A 56 -12.11 1.25 14.86
CA GLU A 56 -11.62 2.42 15.59
C GLU A 56 -10.28 2.17 16.33
N LYS A 57 -10.07 0.93 16.80
CA LYS A 57 -8.86 0.51 17.53
C LYS A 57 -7.91 -0.35 16.70
N GLN A 58 -8.07 -0.38 15.39
CA GLN A 58 -7.22 -1.17 14.51
C GLN A 58 -5.81 -0.58 14.44
N MET A 59 -4.80 -1.37 14.77
CA MET A 59 -3.39 -0.94 14.73
C MET A 59 -2.92 -0.73 13.28
N PHE A 60 -3.29 -1.64 12.39
CA PHE A 60 -2.96 -1.58 10.98
C PHE A 60 -4.24 -1.65 10.16
N THR A 61 -4.51 -0.62 9.38
CA THR A 61 -5.68 -0.53 8.50
C THR A 61 -5.23 -0.72 7.07
N GLY A 62 -5.75 -1.77 6.41
CA GLY A 62 -5.58 -1.96 4.98
C GLY A 62 -6.59 -1.13 4.18
N TYR A 63 -6.17 -0.66 3.02
CA TYR A 63 -7.01 0.10 2.10
C TYR A 63 -7.02 -0.53 0.71
N ARG A 64 -8.08 -0.33 -0.04
CA ARG A 64 -8.00 -0.40 -1.49
C ARG A 64 -7.26 0.84 -1.98
N ILE A 65 -6.43 0.69 -3.00
CA ILE A 65 -5.58 1.78 -3.50
C ILE A 65 -6.44 2.98 -3.91
N VAL A 66 -7.49 2.75 -4.69
CA VAL A 66 -8.40 3.82 -5.14
C VAL A 66 -9.07 4.52 -3.95
N GLU A 67 -9.54 3.78 -2.95
CA GLU A 67 -10.16 4.35 -1.76
C GLU A 67 -9.17 5.22 -0.96
N PHE A 68 -7.90 4.78 -0.85
CA PHE A 68 -6.88 5.58 -0.18
C PHE A 68 -6.58 6.88 -0.92
N GLU A 69 -6.43 6.82 -2.24
CA GLU A 69 -6.18 7.99 -3.08
C GLU A 69 -7.34 9.00 -2.98
N GLN A 70 -8.58 8.52 -2.99
CA GLN A 70 -9.79 9.35 -2.87
C GLN A 70 -9.91 10.10 -1.53
N LEU A 71 -9.27 9.62 -0.45
CA LEU A 71 -9.27 10.33 0.84
C LEU A 71 -8.73 11.76 0.74
N PHE A 72 -7.96 12.07 -0.29
CA PHE A 72 -7.22 13.31 -0.42
C PHE A 72 -7.62 14.17 -1.62
N GLU A 73 -8.59 13.72 -2.45
CA GLU A 73 -9.00 14.40 -3.68
C GLU A 73 -9.47 15.86 -3.47
N GLN A 74 -10.04 16.17 -2.29
CA GLN A 74 -10.54 17.51 -1.98
C GLN A 74 -9.53 18.36 -1.19
N LYS A 75 -8.29 17.92 -1.07
CA LYS A 75 -7.23 18.67 -0.38
C LYS A 75 -6.43 19.52 -1.37
N ASN A 76 -5.78 20.54 -0.86
CA ASN A 76 -4.92 21.43 -1.65
C ASN A 76 -3.60 20.74 -2.05
N ILE A 77 -3.71 19.62 -2.72
CA ILE A 77 -2.61 18.80 -3.20
C ILE A 77 -2.83 18.36 -4.64
N GLN A 78 -1.74 18.02 -5.31
CA GLN A 78 -1.73 17.33 -6.58
C GLN A 78 -1.14 15.93 -6.36
N HIS A 79 -1.89 14.89 -6.65
CA HIS A 79 -1.36 13.52 -6.69
C HIS A 79 -0.30 13.43 -7.78
N ILE A 80 0.87 12.90 -7.44
CA ILE A 80 1.97 12.67 -8.38
C ILE A 80 1.93 11.23 -8.86
N THR A 81 2.05 10.28 -7.91
CA THR A 81 2.03 8.85 -8.20
C THR A 81 1.76 8.05 -6.94
N THR A 82 1.41 6.78 -7.13
CA THR A 82 1.41 5.76 -6.08
C THR A 82 2.45 4.71 -6.44
N VAL A 83 3.31 4.35 -5.49
CA VAL A 83 4.48 3.48 -5.70
C VAL A 83 4.36 2.24 -4.82
N ALA A 84 4.63 1.06 -5.40
CA ALA A 84 4.84 -0.18 -4.67
C ALA A 84 6.25 -0.21 -4.07
N THR A 85 6.40 -0.61 -2.80
CA THR A 85 7.71 -0.65 -2.13
C THR A 85 8.35 -2.02 -2.16
N ASP A 86 7.58 -3.09 -2.06
CA ASP A 86 8.05 -4.47 -1.88
C ASP A 86 7.53 -5.44 -2.95
N SER A 87 6.46 -5.08 -3.66
CA SER A 87 5.88 -5.91 -4.71
C SER A 87 5.56 -7.34 -4.20
N VAL A 88 5.66 -8.33 -5.07
CA VAL A 88 5.39 -9.74 -4.74
C VAL A 88 6.49 -10.40 -3.92
N LEU A 89 7.65 -9.77 -3.75
CA LEU A 89 8.79 -10.37 -3.06
C LEU A 89 8.46 -10.68 -1.60
N GLU A 90 7.85 -9.77 -0.88
CA GLU A 90 7.43 -9.98 0.51
C GLU A 90 6.52 -11.21 0.64
N LEU A 91 5.57 -11.38 -0.29
CA LEU A 91 4.68 -12.55 -0.30
C LEU A 91 5.42 -13.85 -0.64
N ALA A 92 6.44 -13.79 -1.51
CA ALA A 92 7.26 -14.95 -1.85
C ALA A 92 8.15 -15.37 -0.66
N GLU A 93 8.72 -14.43 0.06
CA GLU A 93 9.56 -14.68 1.25
C GLU A 93 8.81 -15.34 2.41
N GLU A 94 7.49 -15.23 2.46
CA GLU A 94 6.65 -15.94 3.44
C GLU A 94 6.58 -17.46 3.20
N ARG A 95 7.07 -17.94 2.06
CA ARG A 95 7.10 -19.38 1.74
C ARG A 95 8.38 -20.04 2.26
N ASN A 96 8.24 -21.17 2.92
CA ASN A 96 9.38 -21.94 3.46
C ASN A 96 10.33 -22.49 2.39
N ASP A 97 9.85 -22.62 1.15
CA ASP A 97 10.59 -23.14 -0.01
C ASP A 97 11.12 -22.04 -0.94
N PHE A 98 10.97 -20.77 -0.53
CA PHE A 98 11.47 -19.65 -1.31
C PHE A 98 12.99 -19.52 -1.17
N ILE A 99 13.68 -19.51 -2.30
CA ILE A 99 15.13 -19.31 -2.40
C ILE A 99 15.37 -18.32 -3.53
N MET A 100 16.19 -17.31 -3.29
CA MET A 100 16.63 -16.34 -4.27
C MET A 100 18.12 -16.07 -4.09
N SER A 101 18.91 -16.15 -5.16
CA SER A 101 20.32 -15.77 -5.12
C SER A 101 20.48 -14.25 -5.12
N ASP A 102 21.69 -13.77 -4.81
CA ASP A 102 21.99 -12.33 -4.87
C ASP A 102 21.84 -11.78 -6.28
N GLU A 103 22.21 -12.55 -7.31
CA GLU A 103 22.06 -12.17 -8.70
C GLU A 103 20.58 -12.08 -9.12
N GLU A 104 19.73 -13.01 -8.67
CA GLU A 104 18.29 -12.96 -8.90
C GLU A 104 17.65 -11.77 -8.18
N PHE A 105 18.09 -11.46 -6.96
CA PHE A 105 17.63 -10.28 -6.23
C PHE A 105 17.99 -8.99 -6.97
N GLU A 106 19.20 -8.87 -7.50
CA GLU A 106 19.63 -7.73 -8.33
C GLU A 106 18.73 -7.56 -9.58
N LEU A 107 18.38 -8.67 -10.24
CA LEU A 107 17.46 -8.65 -11.38
C LEU A 107 16.04 -8.23 -10.93
N PHE A 108 15.58 -8.75 -9.82
CA PHE A 108 14.28 -8.35 -9.24
C PHE A 108 14.24 -6.85 -8.94
N VAL A 109 15.28 -6.29 -8.31
CA VAL A 109 15.36 -4.85 -8.01
C VAL A 109 15.28 -4.00 -9.27
N LYS A 110 15.99 -4.37 -10.33
CA LYS A 110 15.93 -3.65 -11.62
C LYS A 110 14.52 -3.69 -12.21
N TYR A 111 13.89 -4.86 -12.22
CA TYR A 111 12.52 -5.02 -12.68
C TYR A 111 11.56 -4.19 -11.82
N HIS A 112 11.65 -4.31 -10.50
CA HIS A 112 10.79 -3.59 -9.56
C HIS A 112 10.89 -2.07 -9.76
N LEU A 113 12.09 -1.51 -9.84
CA LEU A 113 12.30 -0.07 -10.06
C LEU A 113 11.73 0.40 -11.40
N SER A 114 11.66 -0.46 -12.41
CA SER A 114 11.06 -0.14 -13.71
C SER A 114 9.52 -0.23 -13.71
N THR A 115 8.93 -0.92 -12.73
CA THR A 115 7.50 -1.26 -12.70
C THR A 115 6.76 -0.83 -11.44
N CYS A 116 7.47 -0.25 -10.46
CA CYS A 116 6.90 0.08 -9.13
C CYS A 116 5.74 1.09 -9.17
N GLU A 117 5.56 1.82 -10.27
CA GLU A 117 4.43 2.73 -10.52
C GLU A 117 3.35 2.12 -11.43
N THR A 118 3.58 0.90 -11.94
CA THR A 118 2.64 0.24 -12.85
C THR A 118 1.36 -0.15 -12.10
N ARG A 119 0.23 0.43 -12.52
CA ARG A 119 -1.05 0.33 -11.80
C ARG A 119 -1.48 -1.11 -11.53
N GLU A 120 -1.31 -2.00 -12.49
CA GLU A 120 -1.68 -3.42 -12.40
C GLU A 120 -0.87 -4.18 -11.35
N LEU A 121 0.33 -3.69 -11.00
CA LEU A 121 1.25 -4.34 -10.07
C LEU A 121 1.16 -3.78 -8.65
N LEU A 122 0.57 -2.61 -8.43
CA LEU A 122 0.47 -1.99 -7.12
C LEU A 122 -0.25 -2.89 -6.10
N GLY A 123 -1.28 -3.61 -6.52
CA GLY A 123 -2.08 -4.48 -5.64
C GLY A 123 -1.33 -5.69 -5.09
N SER A 124 -0.17 -6.04 -5.67
CA SER A 124 0.69 -7.13 -5.19
C SER A 124 1.66 -6.70 -4.09
N SER A 125 1.77 -5.40 -3.80
CA SER A 125 2.64 -4.86 -2.76
C SER A 125 1.86 -4.67 -1.46
N SER A 126 2.40 -5.13 -0.34
CA SER A 126 1.80 -4.91 0.98
C SER A 126 1.88 -3.44 1.37
N HIS A 127 3.03 -2.85 1.16
CA HIS A 127 3.28 -1.45 1.45
C HIS A 127 3.30 -0.62 0.17
N LEU A 128 2.66 0.52 0.24
CA LEU A 128 2.51 1.47 -0.85
C LEU A 128 2.84 2.88 -0.37
N LEU A 129 3.36 3.71 -1.26
CA LEU A 129 3.61 5.12 -1.01
C LEU A 129 2.69 5.96 -1.89
N TYR A 130 1.81 6.74 -1.28
CA TYR A 130 1.06 7.80 -1.94
C TYR A 130 1.92 9.06 -1.95
N ILE A 131 2.24 9.57 -3.12
CA ILE A 131 3.12 10.72 -3.31
C ILE A 131 2.33 11.88 -3.91
N CYS A 132 2.33 13.02 -3.25
CA CYS A 132 1.62 14.20 -3.71
C CYS A 132 2.43 15.48 -3.46
N ARG A 133 2.02 16.57 -4.09
CA ARG A 133 2.60 17.91 -3.98
C ARG A 133 1.58 18.88 -3.42
N LYS A 134 1.99 19.72 -2.49
CA LYS A 134 1.15 20.82 -2.01
C LYS A 134 1.02 21.90 -3.07
N ILE A 135 -0.21 22.29 -3.41
CA ILE A 135 -0.53 23.28 -4.45
C ILE A 135 -1.27 24.53 -3.93
N GLY A 136 -1.64 24.54 -2.68
CA GLY A 136 -2.33 25.67 -2.07
C GLY A 136 -2.22 25.71 -0.54
#